data_652f4c81545a524dfbd8510b416be406
#
_entry.id   652f4c81545a524dfbd8510b416be406
#
_cell.length_a   1.000
_cell.length_b   1.000
_cell.length_c   1.000
_cell.angle_alpha   90.00
_cell.angle_beta   90.00
_cell.angle_gamma   90.00
#
_symmetry.space_group_name_H-M   'P 1'
#
loop_
_entity.id
_entity.type
_entity.pdbx_description
1 polymer ?
#
loop_
_entity_poly.entity_id
_entity_poly.type
_entity_poly.pdbx_seq_one_letter_code
_entity_poly.pdbx_strand_id
1 'polypeptide(L)'
;MTGISELDRVLGGGFVDGEVILLSGAPGAGKSTLTLRVADMLANQGMRVLYTSGEESEQQIGLRATRMNVTSDQIRVVSETNLETVLGHIEVEDPDVLIVDSLQTVASSEISGSVGSVQQSKEAAHTLTRVAKQKSIIAILISQVVKSGDFSGSE
;
A
#
# COMPACT_ATOMS: atom_id res chain seq x y z
N MET A 1 -8.63 16.87 5.49
CA MET A 1 -8.89 16.35 4.17
C MET A 1 -7.61 16.09 3.43
N THR A 2 -7.59 15.02 2.69
CA THR A 2 -6.39 14.63 1.98
C THR A 2 -6.34 15.20 0.57
N GLY A 3 -7.47 15.67 0.04
CA GLY A 3 -7.57 16.10 -1.34
C GLY A 3 -7.81 14.95 -2.32
N ILE A 4 -7.93 13.75 -1.81
CA ILE A 4 -8.23 12.57 -2.61
C ILE A 4 -9.55 12.03 -2.12
N SER A 5 -10.58 12.09 -2.97
CA SER A 5 -11.93 11.86 -2.50
C SER A 5 -12.14 10.48 -1.89
N GLU A 6 -11.48 9.46 -2.43
CA GLU A 6 -11.68 8.13 -1.88
C GLU A 6 -11.02 7.97 -0.52
N LEU A 7 -9.86 8.58 -0.33
CA LEU A 7 -9.23 8.56 0.97
C LEU A 7 -10.03 9.36 1.98
N ASP A 8 -10.57 10.50 1.56
CA ASP A 8 -11.38 11.30 2.45
C ASP A 8 -12.59 10.53 2.91
N ARG A 9 -13.20 9.76 2.01
CA ARG A 9 -14.35 8.94 2.35
C ARG A 9 -13.98 7.88 3.39
N VAL A 10 -12.85 7.22 3.18
CA VAL A 10 -12.40 6.18 4.11
C VAL A 10 -12.09 6.79 5.48
N LEU A 11 -11.38 7.90 5.50
CA LEU A 11 -11.01 8.56 6.74
C LEU A 11 -12.23 9.11 7.48
N GLY A 12 -13.26 9.46 6.75
CA GLY A 12 -14.49 9.93 7.34
C GLY A 12 -15.43 8.83 7.80
N GLY A 13 -14.97 7.59 7.73
CA GLY A 13 -15.80 6.47 8.20
C GLY A 13 -16.67 5.85 7.13
N GLY A 14 -16.48 6.23 5.88
CA GLY A 14 -17.28 5.70 4.79
C GLY A 14 -16.66 4.52 4.09
N PHE A 15 -15.79 3.78 4.75
CA PHE A 15 -15.12 2.65 4.14
C PHE A 15 -15.94 1.37 4.32
N VAL A 16 -15.69 0.42 3.43
CA VAL A 16 -16.34 -0.87 3.43
C VAL A 16 -15.28 -1.94 3.48
N ASP A 17 -15.51 -2.98 4.26
CA ASP A 17 -14.57 -4.10 4.35
C ASP A 17 -14.30 -4.67 2.95
N GLY A 18 -13.04 -4.93 2.66
CA GLY A 18 -12.67 -5.46 1.36
C GLY A 18 -12.55 -4.39 0.28
N GLU A 19 -12.67 -3.14 0.63
CA GLU A 19 -12.54 -2.05 -0.35
C GLU A 19 -11.09 -1.91 -0.79
N VAL A 20 -10.89 -1.69 -2.09
CA VAL A 20 -9.55 -1.51 -2.65
C VAL A 20 -9.47 -0.11 -3.22
N ILE A 21 -8.47 0.64 -2.78
CA ILE A 21 -8.23 2.01 -3.23
C ILE A 21 -6.90 2.05 -3.96
N LEU A 22 -6.92 2.53 -5.19
CA LEU A 22 -5.71 2.65 -5.98
C LEU A 22 -5.32 4.12 -6.05
N LEU A 23 -4.16 4.44 -5.51
CA LEU A 23 -3.62 5.80 -5.55
C LEU A 23 -2.54 5.88 -6.59
N SER A 24 -2.66 6.85 -7.49
CA SER A 24 -1.68 7.05 -8.53
C SER A 24 -1.05 8.43 -8.40
N GLY A 25 0.17 8.56 -8.86
CA GLY A 25 0.84 9.85 -8.85
C GLY A 25 2.30 9.71 -9.21
N ALA A 26 2.94 10.83 -9.44
CA ALA A 26 4.34 10.84 -9.78
C ALA A 26 5.18 10.41 -8.59
N PRO A 27 6.30 9.72 -8.83
CA PRO A 27 7.19 9.34 -7.74
C PRO A 27 7.68 10.57 -7.00
N GLY A 28 7.80 10.46 -5.70
CA GLY A 28 8.34 11.55 -4.90
C GLY A 28 7.40 12.69 -4.64
N ALA A 29 6.14 12.55 -4.97
CA ALA A 29 5.18 13.64 -4.81
C ALA A 29 4.50 13.65 -3.45
N GLY A 30 5.16 13.16 -2.43
CA GLY A 30 4.60 13.17 -1.08
C GLY A 30 3.66 12.03 -0.77
N LYS A 31 3.58 11.05 -1.67
CA LYS A 31 2.67 9.92 -1.43
C LYS A 31 3.06 9.10 -0.21
N SER A 32 4.35 8.93 0.02
CA SER A 32 4.77 8.15 1.19
C SER A 32 4.41 8.85 2.49
N THR A 33 4.48 10.17 2.52
CA THR A 33 4.05 10.91 3.70
C THR A 33 2.56 10.80 3.88
N LEU A 34 1.81 10.93 2.79
CA LEU A 34 0.37 10.81 2.83
C LEU A 34 -0.06 9.43 3.32
N THR A 35 0.55 8.37 2.79
CA THR A 35 0.14 7.02 3.17
C THR A 35 0.48 6.71 4.61
N LEU A 36 1.58 7.25 5.11
CA LEU A 36 1.92 7.05 6.51
C LEU A 36 0.93 7.79 7.41
N ARG A 37 0.49 8.97 6.98
CA ARG A 37 -0.53 9.71 7.72
C ARG A 37 -1.86 8.96 7.72
N VAL A 38 -2.23 8.37 6.59
CA VAL A 38 -3.44 7.57 6.51
C VAL A 38 -3.33 6.35 7.42
N ALA A 39 -2.18 5.69 7.44
CA ALA A 39 -1.96 4.56 8.32
C ALA A 39 -2.18 4.96 9.78
N ASP A 40 -1.65 6.11 10.16
CA ASP A 40 -1.79 6.61 11.52
C ASP A 40 -3.25 6.85 11.87
N MET A 41 -3.99 7.48 10.97
CA MET A 41 -5.38 7.79 11.25
C MET A 41 -6.22 6.52 11.39
N LEU A 42 -5.97 5.53 10.55
CA LEU A 42 -6.72 4.27 10.62
C LEU A 42 -6.31 3.47 11.86
N ALA A 43 -5.03 3.49 12.21
CA ALA A 43 -4.57 2.82 13.42
C ALA A 43 -5.18 3.45 14.65
N ASN A 44 -5.35 4.76 14.64
CA ASN A 44 -5.97 5.45 15.78
C ASN A 44 -7.46 5.15 15.89
N GLN A 45 -8.06 4.58 14.85
CA GLN A 45 -9.43 4.12 14.90
C GLN A 45 -9.52 2.68 15.36
N GLY A 46 -8.40 2.09 15.75
CA GLY A 46 -8.37 0.74 16.26
C GLY A 46 -8.07 -0.33 15.23
N MET A 47 -7.70 0.06 14.02
CA MET A 47 -7.42 -0.90 12.96
C MET A 47 -5.97 -1.33 12.98
N ARG A 48 -5.74 -2.58 12.62
CA ARG A 48 -4.39 -3.10 12.47
C ARG A 48 -3.95 -2.85 11.04
N VAL A 49 -2.83 -2.16 10.88
CA VAL A 49 -2.34 -1.75 9.56
C VAL A 49 -1.04 -2.47 9.24
N LEU A 50 -1.01 -3.10 8.09
CA LEU A 50 0.22 -3.66 7.55
C LEU A 50 0.69 -2.74 6.43
N TYR A 51 1.84 -2.10 6.65
CA TYR A 51 2.41 -1.14 5.70
C TYR A 51 3.61 -1.79 5.05
N THR A 52 3.52 -2.08 3.76
CA THR A 52 4.63 -2.71 3.05
C THR A 52 5.23 -1.71 2.07
N SER A 53 6.55 -1.68 2.03
CA SER A 53 7.28 -0.82 1.10
C SER A 53 8.33 -1.64 0.38
N GLY A 54 8.45 -1.42 -0.92
CA GLY A 54 9.51 -2.04 -1.69
C GLY A 54 10.65 -1.08 -1.99
N GLU A 55 10.53 0.18 -1.54
CA GLU A 55 11.52 1.19 -1.86
C GLU A 55 12.34 1.64 -0.67
N GLU A 56 11.76 1.60 0.51
CA GLU A 56 12.41 2.10 1.71
C GLU A 56 12.60 0.99 2.71
N SER A 57 13.66 1.09 3.50
CA SER A 57 13.88 0.14 4.59
C SER A 57 12.91 0.44 5.73
N GLU A 58 12.77 -0.54 6.62
CA GLU A 58 11.94 -0.34 7.80
C GLU A 58 12.48 0.79 8.67
N GLN A 59 13.80 0.93 8.70
CA GLN A 59 14.42 2.00 9.47
C GLN A 59 14.09 3.38 8.91
N GLN A 60 14.12 3.52 7.59
CA GLN A 60 13.80 4.78 6.95
C GLN A 60 12.35 5.18 7.21
N ILE A 61 11.45 4.23 7.12
CA ILE A 61 10.04 4.48 7.38
C ILE A 61 9.85 4.84 8.85
N GLY A 62 10.54 4.14 9.74
CA GLY A 62 10.45 4.41 11.17
C GLY A 62 10.91 5.81 11.53
N LEU A 63 12.00 6.27 10.90
CA LEU A 63 12.49 7.63 11.15
C LEU A 63 11.48 8.66 10.70
N ARG A 64 10.86 8.45 9.55
CA ARG A 64 9.86 9.39 9.06
C ARG A 64 8.63 9.37 9.96
N ALA A 65 8.23 8.18 10.41
CA ALA A 65 7.09 8.07 11.30
C ALA A 65 7.34 8.85 12.59
N THR A 66 8.55 8.71 13.14
CA THR A 66 8.89 9.44 14.35
C THR A 66 8.79 10.94 14.15
N ARG A 67 9.29 11.43 13.01
CA ARG A 67 9.24 12.87 12.72
C ARG A 67 7.81 13.36 12.54
N MET A 68 6.92 12.50 12.10
CA MET A 68 5.52 12.83 11.88
C MET A 68 4.65 12.58 13.10
N ASN A 69 5.25 12.11 14.17
CA ASN A 69 4.53 11.72 15.39
C ASN A 69 3.57 10.56 15.14
N VAL A 70 3.93 9.67 14.24
CA VAL A 70 3.16 8.47 13.99
C VAL A 70 3.80 7.38 14.86
N THR A 71 3.14 7.05 15.96
CA THR A 71 3.75 6.19 16.96
C THR A 71 2.89 4.99 17.34
N SER A 72 1.81 4.74 16.61
CA SER A 72 0.92 3.65 16.96
C SER A 72 1.59 2.30 16.78
N ASP A 73 1.43 1.41 17.75
CA ASP A 73 1.93 0.05 17.62
C ASP A 73 0.96 -0.84 16.85
N GLN A 74 -0.14 -0.29 16.37
CA GLN A 74 -1.04 -1.00 15.46
C GLN A 74 -0.54 -1.00 14.02
N ILE A 75 0.52 -0.27 13.73
CA ILE A 75 1.10 -0.24 12.38
C ILE A 75 2.32 -1.13 12.35
N ARG A 76 2.26 -2.15 11.51
CA ARG A 76 3.38 -3.03 11.27
C ARG A 76 4.02 -2.65 9.94
N VAL A 77 5.31 -2.32 9.95
CA VAL A 77 6.05 -1.91 8.77
C VAL A 77 6.90 -3.06 8.29
N VAL A 78 6.82 -3.37 7.00
CA VAL A 78 7.61 -4.44 6.40
C VAL A 78 8.22 -3.92 5.10
N SER A 79 9.52 -4.18 4.93
CA SER A 79 10.19 -3.85 3.68
C SER A 79 10.30 -5.12 2.87
N GLU A 80 9.61 -5.19 1.76
CA GLU A 80 9.53 -6.42 0.98
C GLU A 80 9.18 -6.15 -0.47
N THR A 81 9.80 -6.89 -1.38
CA THR A 81 9.51 -6.75 -2.81
C THR A 81 8.96 -8.03 -3.43
N ASN A 82 8.95 -9.12 -2.70
CA ASN A 82 8.44 -10.39 -3.23
C ASN A 82 6.96 -10.53 -2.89
N LEU A 83 6.13 -10.72 -3.91
CA LEU A 83 4.68 -10.78 -3.72
C LEU A 83 4.28 -11.92 -2.79
N GLU A 84 4.86 -13.10 -2.98
CA GLU A 84 4.51 -14.24 -2.15
C GLU A 84 4.85 -14.00 -0.69
N THR A 85 5.94 -13.31 -0.42
CA THR A 85 6.31 -12.97 0.94
C THR A 85 5.34 -11.96 1.54
N VAL A 86 4.89 -10.98 0.74
CA VAL A 86 3.88 -10.05 1.20
C VAL A 86 2.60 -10.79 1.58
N LEU A 87 2.20 -11.75 0.76
CA LEU A 87 1.01 -12.55 1.06
C LEU A 87 1.18 -13.32 2.36
N GLY A 88 2.38 -13.82 2.62
CA GLY A 88 2.68 -14.50 3.88
C GLY A 88 2.52 -13.59 5.08
N HIS A 89 2.97 -12.36 4.96
CA HIS A 89 2.79 -11.39 6.04
C HIS A 89 1.31 -11.08 6.29
N ILE A 90 0.52 -11.04 5.23
CA ILE A 90 -0.92 -10.81 5.39
C ILE A 90 -1.54 -11.95 6.20
N GLU A 91 -1.12 -13.19 5.94
CA GLU A 91 -1.64 -14.32 6.68
C GLU A 91 -1.25 -14.28 8.16
N VAL A 92 -0.02 -13.91 8.44
CA VAL A 92 0.49 -13.89 9.80
C VAL A 92 -0.06 -12.72 10.59
N GLU A 93 -0.05 -11.53 10.00
CA GLU A 93 -0.44 -10.32 10.72
C GLU A 93 -1.95 -10.13 10.79
N ASP A 94 -2.68 -10.71 9.85
CA ASP A 94 -4.12 -10.60 9.77
C ASP A 94 -4.59 -9.16 9.93
N PRO A 95 -4.14 -8.27 9.04
CA PRO A 95 -4.43 -6.84 9.20
C PRO A 95 -5.85 -6.50 8.78
N ASP A 96 -6.32 -5.36 9.27
CA ASP A 96 -7.58 -4.78 8.80
C ASP A 96 -7.33 -3.92 7.57
N VAL A 97 -6.12 -3.36 7.46
CA VAL A 97 -5.73 -2.47 6.37
C VAL A 97 -4.38 -2.90 5.85
N LEU A 98 -4.27 -2.95 4.53
CA LEU A 98 -3.00 -3.24 3.87
C LEU A 98 -2.62 -2.04 3.01
N ILE A 99 -1.40 -1.56 3.15
CA ILE A 99 -0.86 -0.48 2.31
C ILE A 99 0.35 -1.03 1.57
N VAL A 100 0.37 -0.89 0.26
CA VAL A 100 1.48 -1.36 -0.58
C VAL A 100 2.06 -0.17 -1.33
N ASP A 101 3.32 0.14 -1.07
CA ASP A 101 4.02 1.26 -1.69
C ASP A 101 5.33 0.73 -2.26
N SER A 102 5.37 0.45 -3.50
CA SER A 102 4.36 0.65 -4.52
C SER A 102 4.16 -0.66 -5.28
N LEU A 103 3.13 -0.72 -6.09
CA LEU A 103 2.89 -1.91 -6.90
C LEU A 103 4.07 -2.21 -7.82
N GLN A 104 4.74 -1.18 -8.32
CA GLN A 104 5.86 -1.34 -9.23
C GLN A 104 7.08 -1.99 -8.58
N THR A 105 7.15 -2.01 -7.27
CA THR A 105 8.29 -2.61 -6.57
C THR A 105 8.02 -4.02 -6.10
N VAL A 106 6.82 -4.55 -6.36
CA VAL A 106 6.45 -5.88 -5.93
C VAL A 106 6.36 -6.79 -7.15
N ALA A 107 6.98 -7.95 -7.05
CA ALA A 107 6.97 -8.90 -8.16
C ALA A 107 6.84 -10.32 -7.64
N SER A 108 6.15 -11.14 -8.43
CA SER A 108 6.00 -12.55 -8.13
C SER A 108 7.15 -13.32 -8.76
N SER A 109 7.73 -14.23 -8.02
CA SER A 109 8.77 -15.11 -8.57
C SER A 109 8.18 -16.17 -9.48
N GLU A 110 6.87 -16.32 -9.51
CA GLU A 110 6.21 -17.32 -10.32
C GLU A 110 5.68 -16.79 -11.65
N ILE A 111 5.89 -15.51 -11.92
CA ILE A 111 5.37 -14.86 -13.11
C ILE A 111 6.52 -14.23 -13.86
N SER A 112 6.50 -14.33 -15.17
CA SER A 112 7.56 -13.77 -15.99
C SER A 112 7.47 -12.25 -15.99
N GLY A 113 8.56 -11.63 -16.38
CA GLY A 113 8.66 -10.18 -16.40
C GLY A 113 9.52 -9.69 -15.25
N SER A 114 10.18 -8.58 -15.48
CA SER A 114 11.05 -8.01 -14.46
C SER A 114 10.24 -7.13 -13.51
N VAL A 115 10.84 -6.82 -12.38
CA VAL A 115 10.23 -5.93 -11.40
C VAL A 115 9.90 -4.60 -12.09
N GLY A 116 8.72 -4.10 -11.84
CA GLY A 116 8.27 -2.84 -12.43
C GLY A 116 7.62 -2.97 -13.78
N SER A 117 7.63 -4.15 -14.38
CA SER A 117 6.97 -4.33 -15.67
C SER A 117 5.46 -4.21 -15.49
N VAL A 118 4.80 -3.90 -16.59
CA VAL A 118 3.33 -3.78 -16.57
C VAL A 118 2.70 -5.11 -16.15
N GLN A 119 3.24 -6.21 -16.66
CA GLN A 119 2.69 -7.52 -16.33
C GLN A 119 2.80 -7.82 -14.84
N GLN A 120 3.96 -7.56 -14.25
CA GLN A 120 4.16 -7.81 -12.83
C GLN A 120 3.27 -6.90 -11.97
N SER A 121 3.17 -5.63 -12.34
CA SER A 121 2.35 -4.70 -11.58
C SER A 121 0.87 -5.05 -11.65
N LYS A 122 0.40 -5.45 -12.81
CA LYS A 122 -0.99 -5.85 -12.97
C LYS A 122 -1.29 -7.10 -12.17
N GLU A 123 -0.37 -8.06 -12.20
CA GLU A 123 -0.59 -9.30 -11.47
C GLU A 123 -0.58 -9.06 -9.97
N ALA A 124 0.31 -8.20 -9.49
CA ALA A 124 0.33 -7.86 -8.07
C ALA A 124 -0.97 -7.21 -7.65
N ALA A 125 -1.45 -6.25 -8.45
CA ALA A 125 -2.70 -5.57 -8.13
C ALA A 125 -3.86 -6.54 -8.13
N HIS A 126 -3.90 -7.44 -9.10
CA HIS A 126 -4.98 -8.42 -9.21
C HIS A 126 -4.99 -9.37 -8.01
N THR A 127 -3.82 -9.88 -7.65
CA THR A 127 -3.70 -10.82 -6.54
C THR A 127 -4.05 -10.16 -5.22
N LEU A 128 -3.53 -8.96 -5.00
CA LEU A 128 -3.80 -8.25 -3.74
C LEU A 128 -5.25 -7.84 -3.61
N THR A 129 -5.88 -7.47 -4.73
CA THR A 129 -7.30 -7.15 -4.74
C THR A 129 -8.13 -8.38 -4.37
N ARG A 130 -7.80 -9.52 -4.93
CA ARG A 130 -8.53 -10.75 -4.63
C ARG A 130 -8.40 -11.12 -3.15
N VAL A 131 -7.18 -11.05 -2.63
CA VAL A 131 -6.94 -11.38 -1.22
C VAL A 131 -7.67 -10.41 -0.30
N ALA A 132 -7.65 -9.11 -0.64
CA ALA A 132 -8.34 -8.11 0.16
C ALA A 132 -9.83 -8.41 0.24
N LYS A 133 -10.42 -8.77 -0.89
CA LYS A 133 -11.85 -9.07 -0.89
C LYS A 133 -12.17 -10.37 -0.16
N GLN A 134 -11.31 -11.36 -0.28
CA GLN A 134 -11.52 -12.62 0.41
C GLN A 134 -11.41 -12.48 1.92
N LYS A 135 -10.50 -11.63 2.38
CA LYS A 135 -10.25 -11.47 3.81
C LYS A 135 -10.89 -10.24 4.41
N SER A 136 -11.65 -9.52 3.62
CA SER A 136 -12.33 -8.28 4.05
C SER A 136 -11.33 -7.24 4.56
N ILE A 137 -10.20 -7.12 3.87
CA ILE A 137 -9.16 -6.16 4.19
C ILE A 137 -9.35 -4.92 3.32
N ILE A 138 -9.14 -3.75 3.90
CA ILE A 138 -9.11 -2.51 3.14
C ILE A 138 -7.70 -2.39 2.56
N ALA A 139 -7.58 -2.39 1.24
CA ALA A 139 -6.28 -2.34 0.60
C ALA A 139 -6.07 -1.00 -0.07
N ILE A 140 -4.95 -0.36 0.24
CA ILE A 140 -4.54 0.90 -0.39
C ILE A 140 -3.27 0.57 -1.18
N LEU A 141 -3.42 0.56 -2.50
CA LEU A 141 -2.34 0.17 -3.39
C LEU A 141 -1.84 1.41 -4.12
N ILE A 142 -0.55 1.66 -4.01
CA ILE A 142 0.05 2.86 -4.59
C ILE A 142 0.71 2.49 -5.89
N SER A 143 0.34 3.22 -6.95
CA SER A 143 0.90 3.01 -8.27
C SER A 143 1.58 4.29 -8.70
N GLN A 144 2.79 4.18 -9.21
CA GLN A 144 3.55 5.33 -9.69
C GLN A 144 3.30 5.52 -11.17
N VAL A 145 3.14 6.77 -11.58
CA VAL A 145 2.87 7.11 -12.96
C VAL A 145 4.09 7.74 -13.56
N VAL A 146 4.46 7.30 -14.75
CA VAL A 146 5.61 7.86 -15.44
C VAL A 146 5.20 9.14 -16.14
N LYS A 147 6.05 10.18 -16.01
CA LYS A 147 5.71 11.47 -16.56
C LYS A 147 5.64 11.51 -18.07
N SER A 148 6.32 10.65 -18.74
CA SER A 148 6.40 10.72 -20.19
C SER A 148 5.14 10.27 -20.88
N GLY A 149 4.14 9.96 -20.14
CA GLY A 149 2.92 9.50 -20.73
C GLY A 149 2.81 8.05 -20.92
N ASP A 150 3.88 7.33 -20.71
CA ASP A 150 3.86 6.00 -20.76
C ASP A 150 3.74 5.52 -19.44
N PHE A 151 2.70 5.08 -18.99
CA PHE A 151 2.61 4.68 -17.67
C PHE A 151 2.20 3.30 -17.57
N SER A 152 2.85 2.61 -16.72
CA SER A 152 2.64 1.25 -16.53
C SER A 152 1.38 1.05 -15.80
N GLY A 153 0.52 0.39 -16.40
CA GLY A 153 -0.68 -0.08 -15.76
C GLY A 153 -1.67 0.93 -15.36
N SER A 154 -1.54 2.11 -15.82
CA SER A 154 -2.45 3.10 -15.40
C SER A 154 -3.55 3.30 -16.36
N GLU A 155 -3.57 2.70 -17.44
CA GLU A 155 -4.71 2.86 -18.28
C GLU A 155 -5.37 1.65 -18.48
#